data_f0e40837b80ebb39fd4b9ecf346969d5
#
_entry.id   f0e40837b80ebb39fd4b9ecf346969d5
#
_cell.length_a   1.000
_cell.length_b   1.000
_cell.length_c   1.000
_cell.angle_alpha   90.00
_cell.angle_beta   90.00
_cell.angle_gamma   90.00
#
_symmetry.space_group_name_H-M   'P 1'
#
loop_
_entity.id
_entity.type
_entity.pdbx_description
1 polymer ?
#
loop_
_entity_poly.entity_id
_entity_poly.type
_entity_poly.pdbx_seq_one_letter_code
_entity_poly.pdbx_strand_id
1 'polypeptide(L)'
;MKRIIYLLYIAFIAISCSEVNENCIALCGGKNLLIVDMAQSEGDDVKTVWSWRIDDPDSGLPAEYAKWLNPLDECKFVDGRSKLLLTSSTNAVVLMDIKTKKALFYAQVPMAHSADLLPGGRVAVALSTHKKGNALEIYDVKHSEKLLYRDSLYSGHGVVWNEKRQSLYALGYTELREYKLKNWNTDSPSLERVATWTLPVKSGHDLSPVGEDHFLVSGTEGVRWFNLEDGTFSDFEPLKDVMKVKAVNHRKSDGKLIYTKAEESWWTHNVYQENPQKKITIDSINIYKVRPAW
;
A
#
# COMPACT_ATOMS: atom_id res chain seq x y z
N MET A 1 11.97 -48.12 51.06
CA MET A 1 10.97 -47.32 50.30
C MET A 1 11.72 -46.40 49.37
N LYS A 2 11.72 -46.71 48.05
CA LYS A 2 12.37 -45.85 47.03
C LYS A 2 11.33 -44.84 46.52
N ARG A 3 11.59 -43.56 46.72
CA ARG A 3 10.78 -42.50 46.16
C ARG A 3 11.22 -42.23 44.72
N ILE A 4 10.30 -42.46 43.76
CA ILE A 4 10.49 -42.15 42.36
C ILE A 4 10.02 -40.70 42.19
N ILE A 5 10.95 -39.79 41.80
CA ILE A 5 10.67 -38.42 41.47
C ILE A 5 10.40 -38.39 39.96
N TYR A 6 9.16 -38.10 39.57
CA TYR A 6 8.80 -37.81 38.18
C TYR A 6 9.13 -36.35 37.88
N LEU A 7 10.14 -36.14 37.03
CA LEU A 7 10.38 -34.82 36.42
C LEU A 7 9.40 -34.64 35.27
N LEU A 8 8.45 -33.72 35.48
CA LEU A 8 7.60 -33.25 34.38
C LEU A 8 8.42 -32.31 33.50
N TYR A 9 8.77 -32.72 32.29
CA TYR A 9 9.28 -31.85 31.25
C TYR A 9 8.10 -31.07 30.65
N ILE A 10 7.96 -29.80 31.05
CA ILE A 10 7.07 -28.85 30.36
C ILE A 10 7.81 -28.36 29.12
N ALA A 11 7.46 -28.91 27.96
CA ALA A 11 7.94 -28.39 26.69
C ALA A 11 7.24 -27.01 26.45
N PHE A 12 7.97 -25.93 26.66
CA PHE A 12 7.56 -24.62 26.16
C PHE A 12 7.60 -24.68 24.62
N ILE A 13 6.46 -24.84 23.99
CA ILE A 13 6.29 -24.56 22.56
C ILE A 13 6.38 -23.03 22.45
N ALA A 14 7.56 -22.51 22.14
CA ALA A 14 7.71 -21.15 21.71
C ALA A 14 6.92 -21.03 20.37
N ILE A 15 5.74 -20.45 20.43
CA ILE A 15 5.05 -19.99 19.23
C ILE A 15 5.92 -18.85 18.71
N SER A 16 6.79 -19.15 17.76
CA SER A 16 7.54 -18.17 17.00
C SER A 16 6.51 -17.37 16.21
N CYS A 17 6.13 -16.21 16.73
CA CYS A 17 5.50 -15.18 15.93
C CYS A 17 6.54 -14.77 14.91
N SER A 18 6.43 -15.21 13.66
CA SER A 18 7.35 -14.83 12.60
C SER A 18 7.22 -13.30 12.41
N GLU A 19 8.28 -12.56 12.79
CA GLU A 19 8.30 -11.13 12.63
C GLU A 19 8.25 -10.75 11.14
N VAL A 20 7.54 -9.68 10.83
CA VAL A 20 7.54 -9.08 9.49
C VAL A 20 8.95 -8.59 9.17
N ASN A 21 9.61 -9.25 8.23
CA ASN A 21 10.96 -8.96 7.79
C ASN A 21 11.00 -8.47 6.33
N GLU A 22 12.16 -8.16 5.80
CA GLU A 22 12.33 -7.62 4.44
C GLU A 22 11.95 -8.58 3.30
N ASN A 23 11.76 -9.88 3.58
CA ASN A 23 11.26 -10.83 2.59
C ASN A 23 9.73 -10.88 2.54
N CYS A 24 9.07 -10.22 3.47
CA CYS A 24 7.62 -10.19 3.53
C CYS A 24 7.03 -9.19 2.53
N ILE A 25 5.84 -9.55 2.05
CA ILE A 25 4.98 -8.69 1.27
C ILE A 25 3.59 -8.64 1.92
N ALA A 26 2.97 -7.47 1.95
CA ALA A 26 1.54 -7.34 2.21
C ALA A 26 0.79 -7.44 0.89
N LEU A 27 -0.33 -8.15 0.88
CA LEU A 27 -1.23 -8.24 -0.26
C LEU A 27 -2.68 -8.20 0.23
N CYS A 28 -3.54 -7.58 -0.55
CA CYS A 28 -4.93 -7.40 -0.17
C CYS A 28 -5.86 -7.58 -1.37
N GLY A 29 -7.08 -7.99 -1.06
CA GLY A 29 -8.15 -8.13 -2.03
C GLY A 29 -9.41 -8.71 -1.41
N GLY A 30 -10.56 -8.32 -1.90
CA GLY A 30 -11.83 -8.69 -1.30
C GLY A 30 -11.86 -8.33 0.19
N LYS A 31 -12.06 -9.32 1.05
CA LYS A 31 -12.12 -9.15 2.51
C LYS A 31 -10.82 -9.46 3.23
N ASN A 32 -9.77 -9.86 2.52
CA ASN A 32 -8.58 -10.44 3.11
C ASN A 32 -7.36 -9.51 2.97
N LEU A 33 -6.57 -9.45 4.02
CA LEU A 33 -5.27 -8.84 4.07
C LEU A 33 -4.29 -9.87 4.61
N LEU A 34 -3.25 -10.17 3.84
CA LEU A 34 -2.23 -11.16 4.21
C LEU A 34 -0.85 -10.50 4.20
N ILE A 35 0.01 -10.98 5.10
CA ILE A 35 1.45 -10.78 4.98
C ILE A 35 2.05 -12.15 4.75
N VAL A 36 2.77 -12.31 3.64
CA VAL A 36 3.39 -13.57 3.25
C VAL A 36 4.90 -13.43 3.14
N ASP A 37 5.63 -14.48 3.51
CA ASP A 37 7.09 -14.54 3.36
C ASP A 37 7.43 -15.09 1.97
N MET A 38 7.92 -14.21 1.09
CA MET A 38 8.30 -14.57 -0.28
C MET A 38 9.48 -15.53 -0.34
N ALA A 39 10.38 -15.52 0.65
CA ALA A 39 11.53 -16.44 0.65
C ALA A 39 11.09 -17.90 0.92
N GLN A 40 10.02 -18.07 1.70
CA GLN A 40 9.47 -19.36 2.09
C GLN A 40 8.24 -19.79 1.25
N SER A 41 7.89 -19.04 0.20
CA SER A 41 6.72 -19.33 -0.65
C SER A 41 7.16 -19.74 -2.05
N GLU A 42 6.44 -20.67 -2.71
CA GLU A 42 6.66 -21.11 -4.08
C GLU A 42 5.36 -21.65 -4.69
N GLY A 43 4.99 -21.19 -5.89
CA GLY A 43 3.74 -21.61 -6.55
C GLY A 43 2.52 -21.37 -5.67
N ASP A 44 1.78 -22.43 -5.36
CA ASP A 44 0.58 -22.41 -4.52
C ASP A 44 0.90 -22.66 -3.03
N ASP A 45 2.14 -23.05 -2.69
CA ASP A 45 2.59 -23.19 -1.31
C ASP A 45 3.04 -21.81 -0.79
N VAL A 46 2.12 -21.11 -0.14
CA VAL A 46 2.31 -19.74 0.31
C VAL A 46 2.42 -19.65 1.82
N LYS A 47 3.58 -19.21 2.31
CA LYS A 47 3.85 -19.03 3.73
C LYS A 47 3.23 -17.72 4.24
N THR A 48 2.01 -17.78 4.76
CA THR A 48 1.38 -16.66 5.46
C THR A 48 1.96 -16.54 6.86
N VAL A 49 2.47 -15.35 7.18
CA VAL A 49 3.03 -15.00 8.50
C VAL A 49 2.08 -14.19 9.35
N TRP A 50 1.13 -13.49 8.71
CA TRP A 50 0.12 -12.69 9.36
C TRP A 50 -1.12 -12.56 8.46
N SER A 51 -2.31 -12.49 9.06
CA SER A 51 -3.56 -12.30 8.33
C SER A 51 -4.55 -11.48 9.13
N TRP A 52 -5.41 -10.77 8.42
CA TRP A 52 -6.55 -10.04 8.98
C TRP A 52 -7.71 -10.01 7.99
N ARG A 53 -8.93 -9.88 8.51
CA ARG A 53 -10.15 -9.73 7.72
C ARG A 53 -10.89 -8.46 8.12
N ILE A 54 -11.51 -7.82 7.14
CA ILE A 54 -12.28 -6.57 7.35
C ILE A 54 -13.48 -6.71 8.29
N ASP A 55 -13.96 -7.92 8.50
CA ASP A 55 -15.07 -8.26 9.39
C ASP A 55 -14.59 -8.79 10.77
N ASP A 56 -13.32 -8.57 11.12
CA ASP A 56 -12.76 -8.88 12.43
C ASP A 56 -13.40 -7.97 13.52
N PRO A 57 -14.20 -8.54 14.45
CA PRO A 57 -14.92 -7.74 15.45
C PRO A 57 -13.96 -7.07 16.45
N ASP A 58 -12.75 -7.59 16.59
CA ASP A 58 -11.75 -7.07 17.51
C ASP A 58 -10.92 -5.93 16.95
N SER A 59 -11.14 -5.53 15.70
CA SER A 59 -10.37 -4.47 15.02
C SER A 59 -10.56 -3.07 15.63
N GLY A 60 -11.68 -2.84 16.34
CA GLY A 60 -12.07 -1.53 16.87
C GLY A 60 -12.64 -0.59 15.80
N LEU A 61 -12.91 -1.09 14.58
CA LEU A 61 -13.60 -0.34 13.54
C LEU A 61 -15.12 -0.29 13.81
N PRO A 62 -15.80 0.82 13.47
CA PRO A 62 -17.26 0.83 13.40
C PRO A 62 -17.80 -0.23 12.43
N ALA A 63 -18.96 -0.81 12.73
CA ALA A 63 -19.50 -1.97 12.01
C ALA A 63 -19.68 -1.73 10.48
N GLU A 64 -19.98 -0.51 10.06
CA GLU A 64 -20.14 -0.12 8.66
C GLU A 64 -18.86 -0.24 7.86
N TYR A 65 -17.67 -0.18 8.50
CA TYR A 65 -16.39 -0.32 7.83
C TYR A 65 -16.17 -1.71 7.23
N ALA A 66 -16.76 -2.75 7.79
CA ALA A 66 -16.75 -4.09 7.18
C ALA A 66 -17.34 -4.10 5.76
N LYS A 67 -18.30 -3.22 5.47
CA LYS A 67 -18.86 -3.03 4.13
C LYS A 67 -18.00 -2.07 3.28
N TRP A 68 -17.53 -0.98 3.88
CA TRP A 68 -16.79 0.07 3.16
C TRP A 68 -15.37 -0.32 2.75
N LEU A 69 -14.79 -1.31 3.43
CA LEU A 69 -13.46 -1.87 3.11
C LEU A 69 -13.49 -3.01 2.08
N ASN A 70 -14.65 -3.40 1.57
CA ASN A 70 -14.77 -4.49 0.61
C ASN A 70 -15.06 -3.98 -0.81
N PRO A 71 -14.13 -4.17 -1.78
CA PRO A 71 -12.82 -4.82 -1.67
C PRO A 71 -11.73 -3.92 -1.08
N LEU A 72 -10.70 -4.53 -0.50
CA LEU A 72 -9.44 -3.85 -0.19
C LEU A 72 -8.63 -3.63 -1.48
N ASP A 73 -8.08 -2.44 -1.64
CA ASP A 73 -7.31 -2.04 -2.85
C ASP A 73 -5.84 -1.72 -2.54
N GLU A 74 -5.52 -1.15 -1.40
CA GLU A 74 -4.14 -0.81 -0.99
C GLU A 74 -3.81 -1.36 0.39
N CYS A 75 -2.54 -1.73 0.62
CA CYS A 75 -2.05 -2.28 1.88
C CYS A 75 -0.57 -1.90 2.11
N LYS A 76 -0.29 -0.62 2.22
CA LYS A 76 1.07 -0.09 2.33
C LYS A 76 1.63 -0.23 3.76
N PHE A 77 2.84 -0.79 3.90
CA PHE A 77 3.60 -0.70 5.14
C PHE A 77 4.01 0.75 5.42
N VAL A 78 3.80 1.19 6.64
CA VAL A 78 4.22 2.51 7.12
C VAL A 78 4.83 2.42 8.53
N ASP A 79 5.45 3.49 8.99
CA ASP A 79 6.03 3.60 10.33
C ASP A 79 6.97 2.43 10.68
N GLY A 80 8.00 2.25 9.86
CA GLY A 80 8.99 1.20 10.05
C GLY A 80 8.42 -0.22 10.03
N ARG A 81 7.38 -0.47 9.25
CA ARG A 81 6.67 -1.76 9.12
C ARG A 81 5.84 -2.17 10.35
N SER A 82 5.61 -1.26 11.29
CA SER A 82 4.76 -1.55 12.46
C SER A 82 3.26 -1.43 12.15
N LYS A 83 2.91 -0.73 11.06
CA LYS A 83 1.54 -0.42 10.68
C LYS A 83 1.28 -0.69 9.20
N LEU A 84 0.00 -0.91 8.87
CA LEU A 84 -0.51 -0.97 7.51
C LEU A 84 -1.50 0.16 7.28
N LEU A 85 -1.34 0.83 6.14
CA LEU A 85 -2.27 1.83 5.65
C LEU A 85 -3.08 1.21 4.53
N LEU A 86 -4.38 1.09 4.74
CA LEU A 86 -5.33 0.37 3.90
C LEU A 86 -6.26 1.35 3.20
N THR A 87 -6.60 1.10 1.93
CA THR A 87 -7.69 1.80 1.25
C THR A 87 -8.66 0.84 0.61
N SER A 88 -9.85 1.35 0.31
CA SER A 88 -10.88 0.66 -0.45
C SER A 88 -11.57 1.60 -1.41
N SER A 89 -11.67 1.19 -2.68
CA SER A 89 -12.43 1.90 -3.70
C SER A 89 -13.93 1.97 -3.37
N THR A 90 -14.41 1.13 -2.49
CA THR A 90 -15.78 1.25 -2.00
C THR A 90 -15.94 2.53 -1.20
N ASN A 91 -15.25 2.72 -0.07
CA ASN A 91 -15.50 3.93 0.71
C ASN A 91 -14.62 4.13 1.96
N ALA A 92 -13.37 3.67 2.04
CA ALA A 92 -12.63 3.79 3.29
C ALA A 92 -11.11 3.92 3.15
N VAL A 93 -10.51 4.55 4.16
CA VAL A 93 -9.09 4.47 4.51
C VAL A 93 -8.96 4.08 5.98
N VAL A 94 -7.97 3.23 6.31
CA VAL A 94 -7.70 2.75 7.67
C VAL A 94 -6.20 2.69 7.92
N LEU A 95 -5.74 3.19 9.06
CA LEU A 95 -4.41 2.93 9.60
C LEU A 95 -4.53 1.86 10.67
N MET A 96 -3.82 0.75 10.50
CA MET A 96 -3.89 -0.43 11.39
C MET A 96 -2.55 -0.73 12.02
N ASP A 97 -2.53 -1.06 13.30
CA ASP A 97 -1.36 -1.62 13.97
C ASP A 97 -1.25 -3.13 13.71
N ILE A 98 -0.12 -3.57 13.20
CA ILE A 98 0.09 -4.99 12.81
C ILE A 98 0.06 -5.91 14.03
N LYS A 99 0.70 -5.51 15.12
CA LYS A 99 0.85 -6.35 16.31
C LYS A 99 -0.48 -6.61 17.01
N THR A 100 -1.29 -5.56 17.17
CA THR A 100 -2.55 -5.62 17.91
C THR A 100 -3.77 -5.89 17.02
N LYS A 101 -3.61 -5.73 15.71
CA LYS A 101 -4.70 -5.77 14.69
C LYS A 101 -5.79 -4.73 14.96
N LYS A 102 -5.47 -3.63 15.65
CA LYS A 102 -6.41 -2.57 15.96
C LYS A 102 -6.29 -1.43 14.96
N ALA A 103 -7.43 -0.85 14.59
CA ALA A 103 -7.48 0.39 13.85
C ALA A 103 -7.04 1.55 14.76
N LEU A 104 -6.05 2.30 14.28
CA LEU A 104 -5.55 3.52 14.95
C LEU A 104 -6.20 4.77 14.40
N PHE A 105 -6.65 4.71 13.16
CA PHE A 105 -7.37 5.77 12.45
C PHE A 105 -8.24 5.15 11.37
N TYR A 106 -9.36 5.78 11.07
CA TYR A 106 -10.22 5.43 9.95
C TYR A 106 -10.96 6.68 9.44
N ALA A 107 -11.32 6.69 8.16
CA ALA A 107 -12.18 7.69 7.57
C ALA A 107 -12.99 7.12 6.39
N GLN A 108 -14.23 7.64 6.24
CA GLN A 108 -15.05 7.37 5.08
C GLN A 108 -14.55 8.16 3.87
N VAL A 109 -13.96 7.48 2.90
CA VAL A 109 -13.32 8.10 1.73
C VAL A 109 -13.75 7.37 0.46
N PRO A 110 -14.65 7.96 -0.34
CA PRO A 110 -15.14 7.31 -1.56
C PRO A 110 -14.05 7.18 -2.61
N MET A 111 -13.92 5.98 -3.19
CA MET A 111 -12.93 5.67 -4.22
C MET A 111 -11.48 5.89 -3.79
N ALA A 112 -11.15 5.60 -2.52
CA ALA A 112 -9.77 5.65 -2.04
C ALA A 112 -8.92 4.55 -2.69
N HIS A 113 -7.91 4.92 -3.47
CA HIS A 113 -7.05 3.98 -4.22
C HIS A 113 -5.61 3.93 -3.71
N SER A 114 -5.16 4.95 -3.01
CA SER A 114 -3.84 4.96 -2.39
C SER A 114 -3.81 5.93 -1.23
N ALA A 115 -3.01 5.63 -0.22
CA ALA A 115 -2.76 6.52 0.90
C ALA A 115 -1.28 6.51 1.30
N ASP A 116 -0.85 7.56 1.99
CA ASP A 116 0.47 7.61 2.61
C ASP A 116 0.46 8.40 3.92
N LEU A 117 1.36 8.00 4.83
CA LEU A 117 1.51 8.66 6.11
C LEU A 117 2.43 9.88 5.97
N LEU A 118 1.97 11.01 6.48
CA LEU A 118 2.68 12.29 6.42
C LEU A 118 3.22 12.70 7.81
N PRO A 119 4.20 13.61 7.85
CA PRO A 119 4.68 14.17 9.12
C PRO A 119 3.54 14.74 9.97
N GLY A 120 3.70 14.70 11.29
CA GLY A 120 2.73 15.26 12.23
C GLY A 120 1.47 14.40 12.44
N GLY A 121 1.50 13.12 12.01
CA GLY A 121 0.37 12.21 12.21
C GLY A 121 -0.82 12.54 11.29
N ARG A 122 -0.53 12.76 10.01
CA ARG A 122 -1.54 12.99 8.98
C ARG A 122 -1.49 11.91 7.91
N VAL A 123 -2.60 11.71 7.21
CA VAL A 123 -2.71 10.77 6.10
C VAL A 123 -3.17 11.52 4.85
N ALA A 124 -2.42 11.35 3.76
CA ALA A 124 -2.86 11.73 2.43
C ALA A 124 -3.58 10.57 1.76
N VAL A 125 -4.69 10.84 1.08
CA VAL A 125 -5.47 9.84 0.34
C VAL A 125 -5.75 10.33 -1.07
N ALA A 126 -5.45 9.50 -2.08
CA ALA A 126 -5.83 9.74 -3.47
C ALA A 126 -7.15 9.05 -3.79
N LEU A 127 -8.12 9.83 -4.28
CA LEU A 127 -9.46 9.38 -4.61
C LEU A 127 -9.64 9.32 -6.13
N SER A 128 -10.06 8.15 -6.62
CA SER A 128 -10.34 7.93 -8.03
C SER A 128 -11.70 8.50 -8.46
N THR A 129 -12.16 8.10 -9.65
CA THR A 129 -13.31 8.69 -10.34
C THR A 129 -14.63 8.39 -9.64
N HIS A 130 -15.18 9.39 -9.01
CA HIS A 130 -16.51 9.38 -8.39
C HIS A 130 -17.02 10.82 -8.26
N LYS A 131 -18.34 11.05 -8.14
CA LYS A 131 -18.90 12.40 -7.93
C LYS A 131 -18.38 13.10 -6.67
N LYS A 132 -17.99 12.33 -5.64
CA LYS A 132 -17.31 12.80 -4.42
C LYS A 132 -15.82 12.46 -4.38
N GLY A 133 -15.29 11.79 -5.41
CA GLY A 133 -13.89 11.46 -5.61
C GLY A 133 -13.14 12.54 -6.39
N ASN A 134 -12.22 12.11 -7.26
CA ASN A 134 -11.37 13.00 -8.06
C ASN A 134 -10.66 14.04 -7.18
N ALA A 135 -9.98 13.56 -6.14
CA ALA A 135 -9.38 14.43 -5.14
C ALA A 135 -8.10 13.84 -4.53
N LEU A 136 -7.34 14.73 -3.93
CA LEU A 136 -6.32 14.46 -2.92
C LEU A 136 -6.82 15.04 -1.61
N GLU A 137 -6.94 14.21 -0.58
CA GLU A 137 -7.45 14.59 0.73
C GLU A 137 -6.41 14.38 1.82
N ILE A 138 -6.41 15.24 2.86
CA ILE A 138 -5.56 15.12 4.04
C ILE A 138 -6.43 14.95 5.27
N TYR A 139 -6.11 13.95 6.09
CA TYR A 139 -6.81 13.61 7.33
C TYR A 139 -5.90 13.71 8.55
N ASP A 140 -6.50 13.89 9.73
CA ASP A 140 -5.81 13.88 11.02
C ASP A 140 -5.91 12.48 11.66
N VAL A 141 -4.76 11.80 11.84
CA VAL A 141 -4.72 10.46 12.46
C VAL A 141 -5.28 10.45 13.88
N LYS A 142 -5.14 11.56 14.62
CA LYS A 142 -5.63 11.66 16.00
C LYS A 142 -7.16 11.78 16.12
N HIS A 143 -7.82 12.13 15.03
CA HIS A 143 -9.27 12.36 14.99
C HIS A 143 -9.84 11.69 13.74
N SER A 144 -10.25 10.44 13.87
CA SER A 144 -10.92 9.70 12.79
C SER A 144 -12.04 10.52 12.15
N GLU A 145 -12.24 10.39 10.84
CA GLU A 145 -13.19 11.13 10.00
C GLU A 145 -12.88 12.62 9.82
N LYS A 146 -11.84 13.19 10.48
CA LYS A 146 -11.55 14.62 10.38
C LYS A 146 -10.77 14.96 9.12
N LEU A 147 -11.48 15.42 8.09
CA LEU A 147 -10.87 15.99 6.89
C LEU A 147 -10.27 17.37 7.22
N LEU A 148 -9.00 17.56 6.85
CA LEU A 148 -8.27 18.82 7.07
C LEU A 148 -8.12 19.65 5.78
N TYR A 149 -7.94 18.98 4.63
CA TYR A 149 -7.69 19.66 3.34
C TYR A 149 -8.14 18.79 2.18
N ARG A 150 -8.55 19.44 1.08
CA ARG A 150 -8.92 18.76 -0.16
C ARG A 150 -8.47 19.60 -1.36
N ASP A 151 -7.81 18.94 -2.32
CA ASP A 151 -7.53 19.47 -3.66
C ASP A 151 -8.12 18.55 -4.74
N SER A 152 -8.38 19.10 -5.92
CA SER A 152 -8.84 18.33 -7.07
C SER A 152 -7.69 17.51 -7.64
N LEU A 153 -7.92 16.22 -7.91
CA LEU A 153 -6.98 15.32 -8.61
C LEU A 153 -7.79 14.30 -9.41
N TYR A 154 -7.87 14.48 -10.73
CA TYR A 154 -8.69 13.60 -11.55
C TYR A 154 -8.16 12.16 -11.51
N SER A 155 -9.04 11.23 -11.10
CA SER A 155 -8.73 9.80 -10.98
C SER A 155 -7.43 9.54 -10.20
N GLY A 156 -7.37 10.02 -8.95
CA GLY A 156 -6.20 9.83 -8.08
C GLY A 156 -5.97 8.35 -7.76
N HIS A 157 -4.75 7.83 -8.01
CA HIS A 157 -4.40 6.42 -7.86
C HIS A 157 -3.11 6.15 -7.07
N GLY A 158 -2.31 7.16 -6.81
CA GLY A 158 -1.06 7.02 -6.06
C GLY A 158 -0.75 8.24 -5.23
N VAL A 159 -0.26 8.02 -4.01
CA VAL A 159 0.37 9.06 -3.19
C VAL A 159 1.62 8.51 -2.54
N VAL A 160 2.68 9.31 -2.51
CA VAL A 160 3.96 8.97 -1.87
C VAL A 160 4.52 10.22 -1.21
N TRP A 161 4.84 10.12 0.08
CA TRP A 161 5.65 11.10 0.79
C TRP A 161 7.13 10.82 0.55
N ASN A 162 7.88 11.79 0.09
CA ASN A 162 9.33 11.72 -0.03
C ASN A 162 9.98 12.53 1.09
N GLU A 163 10.53 11.82 2.07
CA GLU A 163 11.11 12.42 3.27
C GLU A 163 12.32 13.31 2.93
N LYS A 164 13.19 12.87 2.02
CA LYS A 164 14.39 13.63 1.62
C LYS A 164 14.04 14.98 0.99
N ARG A 165 13.00 14.99 0.14
CA ARG A 165 12.55 16.19 -0.56
C ARG A 165 11.53 17.01 0.22
N GLN A 166 11.02 16.47 1.33
CA GLN A 166 9.92 17.07 2.10
C GLN A 166 8.77 17.47 1.17
N SER A 167 8.33 16.49 0.35
CA SER A 167 7.31 16.69 -0.68
C SER A 167 6.37 15.50 -0.76
N LEU A 168 5.10 15.79 -0.99
CA LEU A 168 4.08 14.80 -1.33
C LEU A 168 3.92 14.73 -2.85
N TYR A 169 4.01 13.53 -3.40
CA TYR A 169 3.73 13.25 -4.81
C TYR A 169 2.38 12.56 -4.94
N ALA A 170 1.58 13.00 -5.90
CA ALA A 170 0.25 12.46 -6.15
C ALA A 170 0.05 12.16 -7.63
N LEU A 171 -0.35 10.91 -7.93
CA LEU A 171 -0.59 10.38 -9.27
C LEU A 171 -2.07 10.46 -9.60
N GLY A 172 -2.40 11.17 -10.67
CA GLY A 172 -3.71 11.21 -11.31
C GLY A 172 -3.77 10.37 -12.58
N TYR A 173 -4.82 10.57 -13.37
CA TYR A 173 -5.05 9.82 -14.62
C TYR A 173 -3.96 10.06 -15.67
N THR A 174 -3.57 11.32 -15.87
CA THR A 174 -2.61 11.76 -16.90
C THR A 174 -1.48 12.61 -16.34
N GLU A 175 -1.38 12.73 -15.03
CA GLU A 175 -0.43 13.65 -14.41
C GLU A 175 0.16 13.10 -13.10
N LEU A 176 1.39 13.48 -12.85
CA LEU A 176 2.06 13.39 -11.56
C LEU A 176 2.25 14.82 -11.02
N ARG A 177 1.88 15.04 -9.78
CA ARG A 177 1.99 16.36 -9.11
C ARG A 177 2.93 16.27 -7.92
N GLU A 178 3.65 17.36 -7.66
CA GLU A 178 4.41 17.56 -6.43
C GLU A 178 3.78 18.68 -5.60
N TYR A 179 3.72 18.44 -4.29
CA TYR A 179 3.20 19.39 -3.32
C TYR A 179 4.18 19.61 -2.17
N LYS A 180 4.27 20.86 -1.71
CA LYS A 180 4.89 21.25 -0.45
C LYS A 180 3.83 21.42 0.63
N LEU A 181 4.19 21.07 1.86
CA LEU A 181 3.32 21.23 3.02
C LEU A 181 3.32 22.70 3.46
N LYS A 182 2.13 23.29 3.62
CA LYS A 182 1.95 24.67 4.09
C LYS A 182 1.09 24.71 5.34
N ASN A 183 1.37 25.65 6.22
CA ASN A 183 0.65 25.80 7.49
C ASN A 183 0.54 24.47 8.27
N TRP A 184 1.56 23.62 8.13
CA TRP A 184 1.45 22.21 8.48
C TRP A 184 1.27 21.96 9.97
N ASN A 185 1.75 22.83 10.83
CA ASN A 185 1.62 22.72 12.29
C ASN A 185 0.42 23.49 12.87
N THR A 186 -0.58 23.83 12.02
CA THR A 186 -1.79 24.53 12.41
C THR A 186 -3.03 23.64 12.26
N ASP A 187 -4.18 24.10 12.71
CA ASP A 187 -5.47 23.42 12.53
C ASP A 187 -6.02 23.52 11.09
N SER A 188 -5.39 24.31 10.24
CA SER A 188 -5.76 24.53 8.84
C SER A 188 -4.55 24.31 7.91
N PRO A 189 -4.03 23.06 7.84
CA PRO A 189 -2.95 22.73 6.92
C PRO A 189 -3.42 22.82 5.48
N SER A 190 -2.49 23.06 4.58
CA SER A 190 -2.76 23.10 3.15
C SER A 190 -1.59 22.53 2.35
N LEU A 191 -1.82 22.26 1.08
CA LEU A 191 -0.81 21.85 0.12
C LEU A 191 -0.58 22.94 -0.93
N GLU A 192 0.68 23.22 -1.23
CA GLU A 192 1.07 24.06 -2.35
C GLU A 192 1.59 23.19 -3.48
N ARG A 193 0.88 23.14 -4.60
CA ARG A 193 1.34 22.43 -5.80
C ARG A 193 2.49 23.20 -6.43
N VAL A 194 3.68 22.59 -6.44
CA VAL A 194 4.93 23.21 -6.93
C VAL A 194 5.33 22.72 -8.31
N ALA A 195 4.88 21.52 -8.72
CA ALA A 195 5.13 20.99 -10.05
C ALA A 195 4.01 20.07 -10.54
N THR A 196 3.93 19.91 -11.86
CA THR A 196 3.04 18.95 -12.53
C THR A 196 3.74 18.43 -13.79
N TRP A 197 3.74 17.12 -13.97
CA TRP A 197 4.27 16.44 -15.14
C TRP A 197 3.20 15.61 -15.82
N THR A 198 3.13 15.67 -17.15
CA THR A 198 2.24 14.82 -17.95
C THR A 198 2.83 13.41 -18.02
N LEU A 199 2.00 12.40 -17.76
CA LEU A 199 2.43 11.00 -17.85
C LEU A 199 2.63 10.58 -19.31
N PRO A 200 3.71 9.81 -19.61
CA PRO A 200 3.90 9.22 -20.93
C PRO A 200 3.06 7.95 -21.14
N VAL A 201 2.30 7.53 -20.14
CA VAL A 201 1.37 6.38 -20.15
C VAL A 201 -0.03 6.85 -19.82
N LYS A 202 -1.04 6.14 -20.34
CA LYS A 202 -2.44 6.44 -20.00
C LYS A 202 -2.85 5.78 -18.70
N SER A 203 -3.75 6.43 -17.97
CA SER A 203 -4.39 5.86 -16.78
C SER A 203 -3.37 5.42 -15.73
N GLY A 204 -2.78 6.38 -15.02
CA GLY A 204 -1.88 6.08 -13.90
C GLY A 204 -2.54 5.17 -12.87
N HIS A 205 -1.88 4.04 -12.51
CA HIS A 205 -2.42 3.03 -11.59
C HIS A 205 -1.62 2.91 -10.30
N ASP A 206 -0.31 3.03 -10.37
CA ASP A 206 0.56 2.91 -9.20
C ASP A 206 1.71 3.90 -9.23
N LEU A 207 2.05 4.40 -8.05
CA LEU A 207 3.21 5.24 -7.78
C LEU A 207 4.01 4.58 -6.67
N SER A 208 5.21 4.11 -6.98
CA SER A 208 6.05 3.36 -6.05
C SER A 208 7.44 3.99 -5.93
N PRO A 209 7.92 4.28 -4.70
CA PRO A 209 9.26 4.84 -4.51
C PRO A 209 10.34 3.79 -4.79
N VAL A 210 11.46 4.24 -5.37
CA VAL A 210 12.65 3.43 -5.57
C VAL A 210 13.88 4.20 -5.08
N GLY A 211 14.22 3.97 -3.84
CA GLY A 211 15.15 4.83 -3.11
C GLY A 211 14.57 6.22 -2.90
N GLU A 212 15.45 7.22 -2.82
CA GLU A 212 15.06 8.60 -2.50
C GLU A 212 14.83 9.48 -3.73
N ASP A 213 15.30 9.04 -4.91
CA ASP A 213 15.45 9.88 -6.10
C ASP A 213 14.61 9.44 -7.31
N HIS A 214 13.90 8.30 -7.21
CA HIS A 214 13.12 7.78 -8.33
C HIS A 214 11.76 7.26 -7.88
N PHE A 215 10.81 7.29 -8.80
CA PHE A 215 9.58 6.51 -8.73
C PHE A 215 9.46 5.55 -9.91
N LEU A 216 8.71 4.47 -9.70
CA LEU A 216 8.06 3.74 -10.77
C LEU A 216 6.61 4.20 -10.86
N VAL A 217 6.19 4.51 -12.08
CA VAL A 217 4.83 4.90 -12.42
C VAL A 217 4.25 3.87 -13.36
N SER A 218 3.22 3.15 -12.92
CA SER A 218 2.52 2.22 -13.80
C SER A 218 1.27 2.85 -14.41
N GLY A 219 0.95 2.44 -15.62
CA GLY A 219 -0.26 2.80 -16.32
C GLY A 219 -0.83 1.59 -17.06
N THR A 220 -1.82 1.83 -17.92
CA THR A 220 -2.40 0.77 -18.74
C THR A 220 -1.38 0.15 -19.70
N GLU A 221 -0.43 0.94 -20.20
CA GLU A 221 0.49 0.59 -21.30
C GLU A 221 1.91 0.25 -20.81
N GLY A 222 2.10 -0.04 -19.51
CA GLY A 222 3.39 -0.43 -18.96
C GLY A 222 3.85 0.44 -17.80
N VAL A 223 5.14 0.33 -17.48
CA VAL A 223 5.76 1.01 -16.34
C VAL A 223 6.87 1.93 -16.83
N ARG A 224 7.00 3.08 -16.18
CA ARG A 224 8.03 4.07 -16.46
C ARG A 224 8.79 4.44 -15.19
N TRP A 225 10.08 4.72 -15.37
CA TRP A 225 10.86 5.47 -14.38
C TRP A 225 10.42 6.93 -14.39
N PHE A 226 10.40 7.52 -13.21
CA PHE A 226 10.37 8.97 -13.04
C PHE A 226 11.56 9.38 -12.17
N ASN A 227 12.42 10.22 -12.72
CA ASN A 227 13.56 10.78 -12.01
C ASN A 227 13.13 12.06 -11.29
N LEU A 228 13.28 12.09 -9.98
CA LEU A 228 12.88 13.23 -9.14
C LEU A 228 13.82 14.43 -9.24
N GLU A 229 15.04 14.26 -9.75
CA GLU A 229 16.02 15.33 -9.83
C GLU A 229 15.73 16.26 -11.02
N ASP A 230 15.47 15.69 -12.17
CA ASP A 230 15.26 16.42 -13.43
C ASP A 230 13.79 16.41 -13.91
N GLY A 231 12.91 15.65 -13.25
CA GLY A 231 11.49 15.55 -13.59
C GLY A 231 11.22 14.83 -14.92
N THR A 232 12.08 13.90 -15.32
CA THR A 232 11.97 13.20 -16.60
C THR A 232 11.43 11.79 -16.43
N PHE A 233 10.71 11.31 -17.46
CA PHE A 233 10.29 9.92 -17.58
C PHE A 233 11.19 9.16 -18.55
N SER A 234 11.42 7.88 -18.26
CA SER A 234 12.09 6.94 -19.16
C SER A 234 11.50 5.53 -19.05
N ASP A 235 11.81 4.65 -19.97
CA ASP A 235 11.30 3.27 -19.95
C ASP A 235 11.88 2.48 -18.77
N PHE A 236 10.99 1.74 -18.10
CA PHE A 236 11.40 0.69 -17.16
C PHE A 236 11.45 -0.63 -17.92
N GLU A 237 12.61 -0.97 -18.46
CA GLU A 237 12.81 -2.09 -19.40
C GLU A 237 12.11 -3.39 -19.00
N PRO A 238 12.13 -3.85 -17.72
CA PRO A 238 11.48 -5.11 -17.35
C PRO A 238 9.97 -5.13 -17.59
N LEU A 239 9.29 -3.97 -17.47
CA LEU A 239 7.82 -3.88 -17.53
C LEU A 239 7.32 -2.77 -18.48
N LYS A 240 8.15 -2.24 -19.37
CA LYS A 240 7.77 -1.12 -20.26
C LYS A 240 6.58 -1.44 -21.16
N ASP A 241 6.42 -2.71 -21.54
CA ASP A 241 5.39 -3.22 -22.46
C ASP A 241 4.40 -4.17 -21.75
N VAL A 242 4.49 -4.33 -20.41
CA VAL A 242 3.59 -5.16 -19.65
C VAL A 242 2.31 -4.39 -19.33
N MET A 243 1.21 -4.83 -19.94
CA MET A 243 -0.09 -4.17 -19.82
C MET A 243 -0.71 -4.34 -18.43
N LYS A 244 -1.44 -3.31 -17.99
CA LYS A 244 -2.33 -3.35 -16.81
C LYS A 244 -1.61 -3.68 -15.48
N VAL A 245 -0.37 -3.26 -15.31
CA VAL A 245 0.34 -3.39 -14.03
C VAL A 245 -0.38 -2.58 -12.96
N LYS A 246 -0.76 -3.23 -11.86
CA LYS A 246 -1.56 -2.64 -10.76
C LYS A 246 -0.74 -2.26 -9.55
N ALA A 247 0.36 -2.97 -9.31
CA ALA A 247 1.38 -2.61 -8.34
C ALA A 247 2.75 -2.98 -8.88
N VAL A 248 3.75 -2.15 -8.64
CA VAL A 248 5.12 -2.40 -9.01
C VAL A 248 6.06 -1.91 -7.92
N ASN A 249 6.99 -2.75 -7.50
CA ASN A 249 7.94 -2.44 -6.43
C ASN A 249 9.32 -2.96 -6.83
N HIS A 250 10.34 -2.10 -6.79
CA HIS A 250 11.70 -2.44 -7.19
C HIS A 250 12.70 -2.05 -6.11
N ARG A 251 13.56 -3.00 -5.74
CA ARG A 251 14.66 -2.78 -4.80
C ARG A 251 15.98 -2.69 -5.56
N LYS A 252 16.59 -1.49 -5.61
CA LYS A 252 17.84 -1.25 -6.38
C LYS A 252 19.02 -2.07 -5.92
N SER A 253 19.11 -2.41 -4.62
CA SER A 253 20.29 -3.06 -4.03
C SER A 253 20.58 -4.45 -4.61
N ASP A 254 19.56 -5.19 -4.99
CA ASP A 254 19.64 -6.55 -5.52
C ASP A 254 18.84 -6.77 -6.81
N GLY A 255 18.22 -5.71 -7.32
CA GLY A 255 17.40 -5.76 -8.54
C GLY A 255 16.06 -6.50 -8.36
N LYS A 256 15.64 -6.84 -7.13
CA LYS A 256 14.38 -7.54 -6.88
C LYS A 256 13.21 -6.69 -7.36
N LEU A 257 12.34 -7.29 -8.15
CA LEU A 257 11.13 -6.67 -8.68
C LEU A 257 9.93 -7.52 -8.26
N ILE A 258 8.92 -6.89 -7.63
CA ILE A 258 7.67 -7.55 -7.25
C ILE A 258 6.51 -6.74 -7.82
N TYR A 259 5.60 -7.43 -8.54
CA TYR A 259 4.49 -6.74 -9.18
C TYR A 259 3.23 -7.61 -9.29
N THR A 260 2.10 -6.94 -9.51
CA THR A 260 0.84 -7.53 -9.93
C THR A 260 0.35 -6.90 -11.22
N LYS A 261 -0.34 -7.66 -12.05
CA LYS A 261 -1.02 -7.16 -13.25
C LYS A 261 -2.42 -7.73 -13.31
N ALA A 262 -3.38 -6.96 -13.82
CA ALA A 262 -4.75 -7.44 -13.96
C ALA A 262 -4.83 -8.53 -15.04
N GLU A 263 -5.31 -9.71 -14.65
CA GLU A 263 -5.40 -10.89 -15.51
C GLU A 263 -6.85 -11.31 -15.75
N GLU A 264 -7.74 -11.05 -14.80
CA GLU A 264 -9.15 -11.39 -14.97
C GLU A 264 -9.99 -10.12 -15.24
N SER A 265 -10.19 -9.24 -14.30
CA SER A 265 -10.84 -7.96 -14.50
C SER A 265 -9.84 -6.84 -14.21
N TRP A 266 -9.86 -6.30 -12.97
CA TRP A 266 -8.85 -5.35 -12.47
C TRP A 266 -7.92 -5.97 -11.43
N TRP A 267 -8.01 -7.29 -11.19
CA TRP A 267 -7.32 -8.05 -10.17
C TRP A 267 -6.69 -9.33 -10.74
N THR A 268 -5.95 -10.04 -9.91
CA THR A 268 -5.28 -11.31 -10.21
C THR A 268 -5.21 -12.20 -8.98
N HIS A 269 -4.90 -13.48 -9.16
CA HIS A 269 -4.52 -14.41 -8.09
C HIS A 269 -2.99 -14.52 -7.94
N ASN A 270 -2.22 -13.89 -8.83
CA ASN A 270 -0.80 -14.08 -8.97
C ASN A 270 0.00 -12.86 -8.48
N VAL A 271 1.11 -13.14 -7.78
CA VAL A 271 2.18 -12.18 -7.54
C VAL A 271 3.42 -12.64 -8.28
N TYR A 272 4.00 -11.74 -9.04
CA TYR A 272 5.20 -11.98 -9.84
C TYR A 272 6.42 -11.37 -9.15
N GLN A 273 7.52 -12.09 -9.17
CA GLN A 273 8.82 -11.62 -8.74
C GLN A 273 9.87 -11.88 -9.81
N GLU A 274 10.79 -10.93 -10.01
CA GLU A 274 12.03 -11.11 -10.75
C GLU A 274 13.21 -10.90 -9.80
N ASN A 275 14.33 -11.55 -10.15
CA ASN A 275 15.57 -11.52 -9.39
C ASN A 275 15.44 -11.96 -7.91
N PRO A 276 15.26 -13.27 -7.66
CA PRO A 276 15.10 -14.36 -8.63
C PRO A 276 13.69 -14.45 -9.19
N GLN A 277 13.55 -15.06 -10.37
CA GLN A 277 12.24 -15.27 -10.99
C GLN A 277 11.39 -16.23 -10.14
N LYS A 278 10.20 -15.80 -9.80
CA LYS A 278 9.25 -16.54 -8.98
C LYS A 278 7.82 -16.06 -9.25
N LYS A 279 6.86 -16.95 -9.12
CA LYS A 279 5.44 -16.64 -9.11
C LYS A 279 4.80 -17.37 -7.93
N ILE A 280 3.99 -16.68 -7.14
CA ILE A 280 3.09 -17.32 -6.18
C ILE A 280 1.64 -17.08 -6.60
N THR A 281 0.77 -18.05 -6.29
CA THR A 281 -0.66 -18.00 -6.60
C THR A 281 -1.48 -18.18 -5.32
N ILE A 282 -2.50 -17.35 -5.13
CA ILE A 282 -3.40 -17.42 -3.96
C ILE A 282 -4.84 -17.35 -4.45
N ASP A 283 -5.42 -18.49 -4.78
CA ASP A 283 -6.77 -18.60 -5.37
C ASP A 283 -7.89 -18.03 -4.50
N SER A 284 -7.66 -17.94 -3.19
CA SER A 284 -8.66 -17.45 -2.23
C SER A 284 -8.79 -15.92 -2.17
N ILE A 285 -7.96 -15.17 -2.91
CA ILE A 285 -7.92 -13.72 -2.83
C ILE A 285 -7.79 -13.06 -4.22
N ASN A 286 -8.64 -12.08 -4.50
CA ASN A 286 -8.58 -11.26 -5.70
C ASN A 286 -7.60 -10.10 -5.46
N ILE A 287 -6.31 -10.36 -5.69
CA ILE A 287 -5.23 -9.41 -5.38
C ILE A 287 -5.30 -8.21 -6.33
N TYR A 288 -5.31 -7.01 -5.77
CA TYR A 288 -5.16 -5.78 -6.55
C TYR A 288 -3.75 -5.22 -6.42
N LYS A 289 -3.31 -4.89 -5.20
CA LYS A 289 -1.95 -4.39 -4.95
C LYS A 289 -1.17 -5.29 -4.02
N VAL A 290 0.15 -5.25 -4.21
CA VAL A 290 1.15 -5.88 -3.38
C VAL A 290 2.17 -4.84 -2.93
N ARG A 291 2.58 -4.90 -1.64
CA ARG A 291 3.59 -3.99 -1.08
C ARG A 291 4.62 -4.77 -0.30
N PRO A 292 5.90 -4.69 -0.67
CA PRO A 292 6.96 -5.32 0.11
C PRO A 292 7.26 -4.55 1.39
N ALA A 293 7.87 -5.26 2.33
CA ALA A 293 8.26 -4.73 3.64
C ALA A 293 9.71 -4.17 3.67
N TRP A 294 10.33 -3.86 2.52
CA TRP A 294 11.67 -3.23 2.45
C TRP A 294 11.64 -1.72 2.39
#